data_f5261184a39b823d6649f7053c99cffe
#
_entry.id   f5261184a39b823d6649f7053c99cffe
#
_cell.length_a   1.000
_cell.length_b   1.000
_cell.length_c   1.000
_cell.angle_alpha   90.00
_cell.angle_beta   90.00
_cell.angle_gamma   90.00
#
_symmetry.space_group_name_H-M   'P 1'
#
loop_
_entity.id
_entity.type
_entity.pdbx_description
1 polymer ?
#
loop_
_entity_poly.entity_id
_entity_poly.type
_entity_poly.pdbx_seq_one_letter_code
_entity_poly.pdbx_strand_id
1 'polypeptide(L)'
;MICTVSTVKDSLANVRDFVEGNLAAGADHLFVFVEGGDREVLSHLDRHPHVTAVDADTDPEPSRSLNTRQTINANRINHLLAEVPEAEWLFHIDGDEFLDIDKERLLALGPEVEVVRLVPKESVSTSHPEYADYVKHLLEPDELALLKVLDLVDSASNRRWFHGHVLGKVGIRPSRDLGLHIHHARRFGAEETMEDFRAEWLHIVHHESVTLQEFVRKWEAHLGAGPATKFRGEKELVRAAVRGVLANDHLDDEGRRRCLAEIYRRRIEDDVPALLDLGVLEHAPTHDYVPRSFPRRRLRRLEEQLPELLEVDPNFFRPRQRESDPVS
;
A
#
# COMPACT_ATOMS: atom_id res chain seq x y z
N MET A 1 -12.14 -13.63 10.29
CA MET A 1 -11.34 -12.41 10.57
C MET A 1 -10.65 -11.97 9.29
N ILE A 2 -10.48 -10.66 9.13
CA ILE A 2 -9.75 -10.04 8.02
C ILE A 2 -8.38 -9.62 8.56
N CYS A 3 -7.32 -10.13 7.97
CA CYS A 3 -5.94 -9.80 8.32
C CYS A 3 -5.28 -8.99 7.20
N THR A 4 -4.32 -8.13 7.56
CA THR A 4 -3.44 -7.47 6.60
C THR A 4 -1.99 -7.79 6.91
N VAL A 5 -1.13 -7.72 5.90
CA VAL A 5 0.31 -7.79 6.06
C VAL A 5 0.95 -6.65 5.28
N SER A 6 1.88 -5.94 5.93
CA SER A 6 2.56 -4.78 5.37
C SER A 6 4.01 -4.76 5.77
N THR A 7 4.86 -4.20 4.91
CA THR A 7 6.25 -3.89 5.22
C THR A 7 6.39 -2.37 5.21
N VAL A 8 6.72 -1.79 6.34
CA VAL A 8 6.70 -0.33 6.54
C VAL A 8 8.06 0.22 6.94
N LYS A 9 8.35 1.43 6.45
CA LYS A 9 9.47 2.26 6.88
C LYS A 9 8.99 3.71 6.92
N ASP A 10 8.40 4.10 8.02
CA ASP A 10 7.75 5.41 8.14
C ASP A 10 7.81 5.96 9.57
N SER A 11 7.40 7.23 9.75
CA SER A 11 7.30 7.85 11.06
C SER A 11 6.27 7.16 11.95
N LEU A 12 6.44 7.24 13.27
CA LEU A 12 5.46 6.71 14.21
C LEU A 12 4.06 7.27 13.98
N ALA A 13 3.93 8.55 13.61
CA ALA A 13 2.63 9.17 13.34
C ALA A 13 1.92 8.45 12.17
N ASN A 14 2.60 8.30 11.03
CA ASN A 14 2.02 7.66 9.85
C ASN A 14 1.71 6.17 10.09
N VAL A 15 2.58 5.47 10.83
CA VAL A 15 2.32 4.06 11.19
C VAL A 15 1.11 3.92 12.10
N ARG A 16 0.89 4.86 13.02
CA ARG A 16 -0.33 4.90 13.84
C ARG A 16 -1.58 5.13 13.00
N ASP A 17 -1.55 6.14 12.14
CA ASP A 17 -2.67 6.47 11.25
C ASP A 17 -2.98 5.28 10.32
N PHE A 18 -1.95 4.62 9.79
CA PHE A 18 -2.08 3.40 8.99
C PHE A 18 -2.77 2.27 9.77
N VAL A 19 -2.35 2.01 11.01
CA VAL A 19 -2.94 0.94 11.84
C VAL A 19 -4.37 1.25 12.20
N GLU A 20 -4.63 2.41 12.79
CA GLU A 20 -5.97 2.80 13.24
C GLU A 20 -6.95 2.91 12.05
N GLY A 21 -6.51 3.50 10.94
CA GLY A 21 -7.32 3.64 9.73
C GLY A 21 -7.73 2.28 9.14
N ASN A 22 -6.81 1.32 9.06
CA ASN A 22 -7.12 -0.01 8.54
C ASN A 22 -8.00 -0.84 9.51
N LEU A 23 -7.83 -0.68 10.82
CA LEU A 23 -8.73 -1.29 11.80
C LEU A 23 -10.15 -0.73 11.69
N ALA A 24 -10.30 0.58 11.61
CA ALA A 24 -11.58 1.23 11.39
C ALA A 24 -12.21 0.82 10.04
N ALA A 25 -11.39 0.61 9.00
CA ALA A 25 -11.81 0.18 7.67
C ALA A 25 -12.15 -1.31 7.55
N GLY A 26 -12.04 -2.08 8.64
CA GLY A 26 -12.53 -3.46 8.71
C GLY A 26 -11.49 -4.54 8.88
N ALA A 27 -10.19 -4.22 8.91
CA ALA A 27 -9.18 -5.17 9.35
C ALA A 27 -9.42 -5.58 10.81
N ASP A 28 -9.14 -6.84 11.12
CA ASP A 28 -9.24 -7.37 12.49
C ASP A 28 -7.85 -7.48 13.13
N HIS A 29 -6.82 -7.73 12.32
CA HIS A 29 -5.44 -7.86 12.80
C HIS A 29 -4.43 -7.50 11.70
N LEU A 30 -3.39 -6.77 12.07
CA LEU A 30 -2.33 -6.35 11.15
C LEU A 30 -1.00 -7.05 11.53
N PHE A 31 -0.33 -7.61 10.53
CA PHE A 31 1.06 -8.08 10.64
C PHE A 31 1.95 -7.03 10.00
N VAL A 32 2.79 -6.37 10.80
CA VAL A 32 3.57 -5.20 10.36
C VAL A 32 5.06 -5.51 10.47
N PHE A 33 5.73 -5.63 9.33
CA PHE A 33 7.18 -5.74 9.23
C PHE A 33 7.78 -4.33 9.19
N VAL A 34 8.55 -3.98 10.21
CA VAL A 34 9.17 -2.65 10.34
C VAL A 34 10.60 -2.70 9.83
N GLU A 35 10.92 -1.96 8.78
CA GLU A 35 12.28 -1.79 8.23
C GLU A 35 12.96 -0.57 8.86
N GLY A 36 14.30 -0.63 8.98
CA GLY A 36 15.12 0.45 9.50
C GLY A 36 15.30 0.43 11.02
N GLY A 37 14.85 -0.64 11.70
CA GLY A 37 15.10 -0.86 13.13
C GLY A 37 14.52 0.20 14.06
N ASP A 38 13.44 0.89 13.65
CA ASP A 38 12.84 1.96 14.46
C ASP A 38 12.23 1.37 15.73
N ARG A 39 12.97 1.55 16.83
CA ARG A 39 12.61 1.04 18.17
C ARG A 39 11.35 1.70 18.74
N GLU A 40 11.06 2.92 18.38
CA GLU A 40 9.87 3.64 18.87
C GLU A 40 8.63 3.07 18.18
N VAL A 41 8.67 2.89 16.87
CA VAL A 41 7.61 2.24 16.08
C VAL A 41 7.37 0.82 16.57
N LEU A 42 8.41 -0.02 16.64
CA LEU A 42 8.29 -1.39 17.13
C LEU A 42 7.67 -1.45 18.54
N SER A 43 8.19 -0.65 19.49
CA SER A 43 7.68 -0.62 20.87
C SER A 43 6.23 -0.12 20.97
N HIS A 44 5.78 0.72 20.03
CA HIS A 44 4.39 1.16 19.97
C HIS A 44 3.50 0.02 19.47
N LEU A 45 3.88 -0.61 18.36
CA LEU A 45 3.12 -1.68 17.73
C LEU A 45 3.02 -2.93 18.61
N ASP A 46 4.09 -3.32 19.32
CA ASP A 46 4.10 -4.47 20.24
C ASP A 46 3.07 -4.37 21.39
N ARG A 47 2.63 -3.15 21.70
CA ARG A 47 1.60 -2.92 22.73
C ARG A 47 0.19 -2.91 22.17
N HIS A 48 0.04 -2.92 20.86
CA HIS A 48 -1.26 -2.82 20.23
C HIS A 48 -1.95 -4.19 20.12
N PRO A 49 -3.18 -4.37 20.66
CA PRO A 49 -3.84 -5.68 20.78
C PRO A 49 -4.21 -6.32 19.43
N HIS A 50 -4.25 -5.55 18.36
CA HIS A 50 -4.61 -5.96 17.02
C HIS A 50 -3.43 -5.91 16.03
N VAL A 51 -2.20 -5.86 16.54
CA VAL A 51 -0.99 -5.82 15.71
C VAL A 51 0.00 -6.88 16.18
N THR A 52 0.61 -7.55 15.23
CA THR A 52 1.84 -8.35 15.46
C THR A 52 2.96 -7.66 14.70
N ALA A 53 3.88 -7.04 15.43
CA ALA A 53 5.04 -6.35 14.87
C ALA A 53 6.21 -7.32 14.65
N VAL A 54 6.96 -7.10 13.56
CA VAL A 54 8.16 -7.87 13.22
C VAL A 54 9.28 -6.89 12.88
N ASP A 55 10.44 -7.05 13.52
CA ASP A 55 11.65 -6.35 13.12
C ASP A 55 12.17 -6.98 11.82
N ALA A 56 12.05 -6.25 10.70
CA ALA A 56 12.42 -6.73 9.38
C ALA A 56 13.93 -6.63 9.08
N ASP A 57 14.70 -5.95 9.92
CA ASP A 57 16.15 -5.79 9.75
C ASP A 57 16.93 -7.09 10.05
N THR A 58 16.24 -8.12 10.51
CA THR A 58 16.79 -9.47 10.70
C THR A 58 16.90 -10.26 9.40
N ASP A 59 16.44 -9.74 8.24
CA ASP A 59 16.58 -10.43 6.95
C ASP A 59 18.06 -10.58 6.57
N PRO A 60 18.57 -11.80 6.35
CA PRO A 60 19.97 -12.04 6.04
C PRO A 60 20.41 -11.49 4.67
N GLU A 61 19.49 -11.10 3.78
CA GLU A 61 19.79 -10.55 2.47
C GLU A 61 19.17 -9.16 2.23
N PRO A 62 19.73 -8.09 2.83
CA PRO A 62 19.22 -6.73 2.68
C PRO A 62 19.32 -6.19 1.23
N SER A 63 20.04 -6.88 0.34
CA SER A 63 20.17 -6.52 -1.09
C SER A 63 18.93 -6.81 -1.93
N ARG A 64 17.92 -7.53 -1.39
CA ARG A 64 16.68 -7.81 -2.11
C ARG A 64 15.89 -6.51 -2.37
N SER A 65 15.23 -6.45 -3.52
CA SER A 65 14.32 -5.34 -3.80
C SER A 65 13.19 -5.27 -2.78
N LEU A 66 12.64 -4.09 -2.55
CA LEU A 66 11.49 -3.89 -1.64
C LEU A 66 10.34 -4.84 -2.00
N ASN A 67 9.96 -4.92 -3.28
CA ASN A 67 8.88 -5.80 -3.74
C ASN A 67 9.14 -7.28 -3.40
N THR A 68 10.39 -7.72 -3.49
CA THR A 68 10.77 -9.09 -3.12
C THR A 68 10.59 -9.32 -1.63
N ARG A 69 11.04 -8.38 -0.77
CA ARG A 69 10.88 -8.48 0.69
C ARG A 69 9.41 -8.47 1.08
N GLN A 70 8.62 -7.55 0.53
CA GLN A 70 7.18 -7.47 0.74
C GLN A 70 6.47 -8.79 0.38
N THR A 71 6.78 -9.35 -0.80
CA THR A 71 6.23 -10.65 -1.25
C THR A 71 6.60 -11.79 -0.30
N ILE A 72 7.84 -11.87 0.15
CA ILE A 72 8.30 -12.88 1.11
C ILE A 72 7.55 -12.74 2.44
N ASN A 73 7.47 -11.53 2.98
CA ASN A 73 6.79 -11.27 4.25
C ASN A 73 5.29 -11.61 4.17
N ALA A 74 4.64 -11.21 3.07
CA ALA A 74 3.23 -11.55 2.84
C ALA A 74 3.00 -13.07 2.82
N ASN A 75 3.88 -13.83 2.17
CA ASN A 75 3.73 -15.28 2.08
C ASN A 75 4.14 -16.01 3.36
N ARG A 76 5.04 -15.48 4.18
CA ARG A 76 5.29 -15.95 5.53
C ARG A 76 4.01 -15.91 6.37
N ILE A 77 3.32 -14.77 6.34
CA ILE A 77 2.06 -14.60 7.07
C ILE A 77 0.95 -15.47 6.48
N ASN A 78 0.85 -15.57 5.15
CA ASN A 78 -0.08 -16.51 4.52
C ASN A 78 0.15 -17.94 5.01
N HIS A 79 1.39 -18.40 5.04
CA HIS A 79 1.75 -19.74 5.52
C HIS A 79 1.40 -19.93 7.00
N LEU A 80 1.65 -18.89 7.83
CA LEU A 80 1.29 -18.88 9.24
C LEU A 80 -0.22 -19.00 9.46
N LEU A 81 -1.00 -18.28 8.66
CA LEU A 81 -2.46 -18.22 8.79
C LEU A 81 -3.19 -19.37 8.11
N ALA A 82 -2.55 -20.15 7.24
CA ALA A 82 -3.17 -21.24 6.49
C ALA A 82 -3.82 -22.34 7.39
N GLU A 83 -3.36 -22.47 8.64
CA GLU A 83 -3.91 -23.40 9.62
C GLU A 83 -4.74 -22.70 10.71
N VAL A 84 -5.13 -21.46 10.49
CA VAL A 84 -5.88 -20.62 11.43
C VAL A 84 -7.31 -20.42 10.93
N PRO A 85 -8.29 -21.22 11.36
CA PRO A 85 -9.65 -21.16 10.82
C PRO A 85 -10.34 -19.81 11.01
N GLU A 86 -9.89 -19.02 12.00
CA GLU A 86 -10.41 -17.68 12.26
C GLU A 86 -9.96 -16.65 11.20
N ALA A 87 -8.83 -16.88 10.54
CA ALA A 87 -8.30 -15.99 9.48
C ALA A 87 -8.95 -16.33 8.14
N GLU A 88 -9.96 -15.58 7.77
CA GLU A 88 -10.73 -15.81 6.55
C GLU A 88 -10.13 -15.13 5.32
N TRP A 89 -9.50 -13.97 5.53
CA TRP A 89 -8.87 -13.19 4.47
C TRP A 89 -7.54 -12.60 4.91
N LEU A 90 -6.58 -12.58 4.00
CA LEU A 90 -5.29 -11.92 4.15
C LEU A 90 -5.07 -10.99 2.96
N PHE A 91 -4.87 -9.71 3.21
CA PHE A 91 -4.52 -8.70 2.24
C PHE A 91 -3.07 -8.28 2.39
N HIS A 92 -2.34 -8.20 1.28
CA HIS A 92 -1.04 -7.55 1.23
C HIS A 92 -1.24 -6.10 0.78
N ILE A 93 -0.98 -5.15 1.67
CA ILE A 93 -1.16 -3.71 1.44
C ILE A 93 0.12 -2.95 1.79
N ASP A 94 0.34 -1.81 1.14
CA ASP A 94 1.48 -0.94 1.45
C ASP A 94 1.17 -0.04 2.65
N GLY A 95 2.19 0.55 3.28
CA GLY A 95 2.04 1.34 4.51
C GLY A 95 1.32 2.70 4.32
N ASP A 96 0.97 3.05 3.10
CA ASP A 96 0.21 4.22 2.70
C ASP A 96 -1.13 3.85 2.00
N GLU A 97 -1.60 2.61 2.23
CA GLU A 97 -2.85 2.11 1.68
C GLU A 97 -3.86 1.76 2.77
N PHE A 98 -5.13 2.04 2.53
CA PHE A 98 -6.23 1.82 3.45
C PHE A 98 -7.33 1.01 2.78
N LEU A 99 -7.85 0.01 3.49
CA LEU A 99 -8.99 -0.78 3.02
C LEU A 99 -10.23 0.13 2.87
N ASP A 100 -11.01 -0.12 1.84
CA ASP A 100 -12.36 0.42 1.64
C ASP A 100 -13.25 -0.74 1.21
N ILE A 101 -13.80 -1.46 2.18
CA ILE A 101 -14.49 -2.73 1.98
C ILE A 101 -15.79 -2.81 2.76
N ASP A 102 -16.78 -3.49 2.18
CA ASP A 102 -17.93 -3.98 2.96
C ASP A 102 -17.52 -5.30 3.63
N LYS A 103 -17.16 -5.20 4.91
CA LYS A 103 -16.67 -6.33 5.71
C LYS A 103 -17.65 -7.49 5.78
N GLU A 104 -18.95 -7.20 5.88
CA GLU A 104 -19.99 -8.21 6.03
C GLU A 104 -20.15 -8.99 4.73
N ARG A 105 -20.20 -8.30 3.59
CA ARG A 105 -20.25 -8.94 2.26
C ARG A 105 -19.02 -9.76 1.98
N LEU A 106 -17.84 -9.27 2.34
CA LEU A 106 -16.58 -9.99 2.14
C LEU A 106 -16.57 -11.31 2.94
N LEU A 107 -17.00 -11.29 4.19
CA LEU A 107 -17.07 -12.46 5.04
C LEU A 107 -18.20 -13.43 4.63
N ALA A 108 -19.20 -12.97 3.90
CA ALA A 108 -20.28 -13.79 3.37
C ALA A 108 -19.95 -14.50 2.05
N LEU A 109 -18.81 -14.19 1.41
CA LEU A 109 -18.38 -14.89 0.20
C LEU A 109 -18.15 -16.38 0.47
N GLY A 110 -18.63 -17.22 -0.44
CA GLY A 110 -18.47 -18.68 -0.35
C GLY A 110 -17.00 -19.13 -0.48
N PRO A 111 -16.70 -20.36 -0.07
CA PRO A 111 -15.33 -20.90 -0.09
C PRO A 111 -14.75 -21.08 -1.50
N GLU A 112 -15.58 -21.03 -2.54
CA GLU A 112 -15.15 -21.07 -3.94
C GLU A 112 -14.43 -19.80 -4.38
N VAL A 113 -14.65 -18.68 -3.68
CA VAL A 113 -13.93 -17.43 -3.89
C VAL A 113 -12.65 -17.47 -3.07
N GLU A 114 -11.53 -17.79 -3.70
CA GLU A 114 -10.22 -17.89 -3.05
C GLU A 114 -9.44 -16.56 -3.11
N VAL A 115 -9.70 -15.72 -4.11
CA VAL A 115 -8.98 -14.46 -4.36
C VAL A 115 -9.97 -13.34 -4.63
N VAL A 116 -9.77 -12.19 -4.01
CA VAL A 116 -10.54 -10.96 -4.28
C VAL A 116 -9.62 -9.83 -4.72
N ARG A 117 -10.14 -8.91 -5.55
CA ARG A 117 -9.46 -7.71 -6.02
C ARG A 117 -9.97 -6.49 -5.27
N LEU A 118 -9.05 -5.74 -4.69
CA LEU A 118 -9.32 -4.38 -4.25
C LEU A 118 -9.02 -3.42 -5.41
N VAL A 119 -10.05 -2.78 -5.94
CA VAL A 119 -9.92 -1.78 -7.00
C VAL A 119 -9.33 -0.50 -6.41
N PRO A 120 -8.33 0.13 -7.05
CA PRO A 120 -7.67 1.28 -6.45
C PRO A 120 -8.55 2.53 -6.50
N LYS A 121 -8.53 3.26 -5.41
CA LYS A 121 -8.85 4.69 -5.30
C LYS A 121 -7.59 5.42 -4.84
N GLU A 122 -7.52 6.73 -5.02
CA GLU A 122 -6.39 7.54 -4.58
C GLU A 122 -6.90 8.83 -3.94
N SER A 123 -6.41 9.16 -2.76
CA SER A 123 -6.71 10.45 -2.14
C SER A 123 -6.21 11.59 -3.01
N VAL A 124 -6.97 12.68 -3.09
CA VAL A 124 -6.51 13.88 -3.78
C VAL A 124 -5.26 14.43 -3.13
N SER A 125 -4.37 14.98 -3.93
CA SER A 125 -3.18 15.68 -3.47
C SER A 125 -3.49 17.18 -3.43
N THR A 126 -3.51 17.77 -2.24
CA THR A 126 -3.97 19.15 -2.09
C THR A 126 -3.27 19.88 -0.94
N SER A 127 -3.06 21.19 -1.11
CA SER A 127 -2.67 22.09 -0.01
C SER A 127 -3.86 22.67 0.76
N HIS A 128 -5.10 22.30 0.39
CA HIS A 128 -6.35 22.78 0.92
C HIS A 128 -7.03 21.75 1.82
N PRO A 129 -6.95 21.86 3.16
CA PRO A 129 -7.48 20.85 4.09
C PRO A 129 -8.98 20.54 3.92
N GLU A 130 -9.76 21.52 3.42
CA GLU A 130 -11.19 21.35 3.14
C GLU A 130 -11.51 20.33 2.05
N TYR A 131 -10.50 19.91 1.28
CA TYR A 131 -10.64 18.90 0.23
C TYR A 131 -9.99 17.56 0.58
N ALA A 132 -9.42 17.41 1.77
CA ALA A 132 -8.70 16.20 2.16
C ALA A 132 -9.56 14.92 2.14
N ASP A 133 -10.89 15.08 2.25
CA ASP A 133 -11.85 13.96 2.29
C ASP A 133 -12.34 13.52 0.90
N TYR A 134 -11.63 13.91 -0.16
CA TYR A 134 -11.98 13.45 -1.51
C TYR A 134 -10.98 12.42 -2.04
N VAL A 135 -11.51 11.51 -2.86
CA VAL A 135 -10.73 10.47 -3.53
C VAL A 135 -11.04 10.42 -5.02
N LYS A 136 -10.03 10.08 -5.79
CA LYS A 136 -10.10 9.73 -7.20
C LYS A 136 -10.44 8.24 -7.34
N HIS A 137 -11.25 7.91 -8.34
CA HIS A 137 -11.51 6.54 -8.79
C HIS A 137 -11.03 6.35 -10.23
N LEU A 138 -11.01 5.11 -10.72
CA LEU A 138 -10.68 4.84 -12.13
C LEU A 138 -11.78 5.42 -13.02
N LEU A 139 -11.36 6.20 -14.02
CA LEU A 139 -12.25 6.89 -14.96
C LEU A 139 -12.39 6.13 -16.29
N GLU A 140 -13.53 6.30 -16.91
CA GLU A 140 -13.79 5.81 -18.25
C GLU A 140 -13.04 6.63 -19.33
N PRO A 141 -12.83 6.09 -20.53
CA PRO A 141 -12.06 6.76 -21.59
C PRO A 141 -12.57 8.16 -21.95
N ASP A 142 -13.88 8.39 -21.94
CA ASP A 142 -14.48 9.69 -22.28
C ASP A 142 -14.21 10.75 -21.18
N GLU A 143 -14.26 10.35 -19.91
CA GLU A 143 -13.91 11.22 -18.78
C GLU A 143 -12.42 11.59 -18.82
N LEU A 144 -11.56 10.60 -19.08
CA LEU A 144 -10.11 10.84 -19.24
C LEU A 144 -9.81 11.77 -20.42
N ALA A 145 -10.56 11.64 -21.53
CA ALA A 145 -10.43 12.52 -22.69
C ALA A 145 -10.86 13.96 -22.34
N LEU A 146 -11.93 14.13 -21.54
CA LEU A 146 -12.37 15.44 -21.05
C LEU A 146 -11.31 16.08 -20.18
N LEU A 147 -10.76 15.37 -19.18
CA LEU A 147 -9.69 15.89 -18.33
C LEU A 147 -8.47 16.32 -19.16
N LYS A 148 -8.12 15.55 -20.21
CA LYS A 148 -7.00 15.90 -21.09
C LYS A 148 -7.26 17.17 -21.92
N VAL A 149 -8.47 17.33 -22.44
CA VAL A 149 -8.85 18.53 -23.22
C VAL A 149 -8.84 19.79 -22.36
N LEU A 150 -9.15 19.63 -21.07
CA LEU A 150 -9.14 20.72 -20.08
C LEU A 150 -7.74 20.94 -19.42
N ASP A 151 -6.71 20.24 -19.89
CA ASP A 151 -5.34 20.29 -19.35
C ASP A 151 -5.22 19.94 -17.84
N LEU A 152 -6.20 19.17 -17.31
CA LEU A 152 -6.18 18.67 -15.93
C LEU A 152 -5.30 17.43 -15.75
N VAL A 153 -4.99 16.74 -16.84
CA VAL A 153 -4.05 15.61 -16.88
C VAL A 153 -3.15 15.68 -18.11
N ASP A 154 -1.93 15.18 -17.99
CA ASP A 154 -0.95 15.19 -19.09
C ASP A 154 -1.34 14.26 -20.26
N SER A 155 -2.15 13.23 -19.99
CA SER A 155 -2.58 12.27 -21.02
C SER A 155 -3.87 11.58 -20.56
N ALA A 156 -4.75 11.22 -21.49
CA ALA A 156 -6.02 10.54 -21.25
C ALA A 156 -5.81 9.08 -20.82
N SER A 157 -5.34 8.88 -19.61
CA SER A 157 -4.99 7.57 -19.05
C SER A 157 -5.09 7.57 -17.53
N ASN A 158 -5.69 6.54 -16.94
CA ASN A 158 -5.71 6.35 -15.49
C ASN A 158 -4.31 6.33 -14.86
N ARG A 159 -3.26 5.93 -15.60
CA ARG A 159 -1.86 6.01 -15.14
C ARG A 159 -1.32 7.45 -15.03
N ARG A 160 -2.05 8.42 -15.55
CA ARG A 160 -1.74 9.86 -15.46
C ARG A 160 -2.73 10.60 -14.58
N TRP A 161 -3.90 10.02 -14.44
CA TRP A 161 -4.92 10.46 -13.50
C TRP A 161 -4.50 10.17 -12.05
N PHE A 162 -3.99 8.99 -11.78
CA PHE A 162 -3.41 8.61 -10.48
C PHE A 162 -1.92 8.95 -10.42
N HIS A 163 -1.46 9.40 -9.29
CA HIS A 163 -0.03 9.58 -8.99
C HIS A 163 0.61 8.25 -8.56
N GLY A 164 -0.15 7.37 -7.94
CA GLY A 164 0.25 6.02 -7.54
C GLY A 164 0.13 5.00 -8.67
N HIS A 165 -0.38 3.83 -8.34
CA HIS A 165 -0.58 2.74 -9.30
C HIS A 165 -2.07 2.45 -9.51
N VAL A 166 -2.40 1.90 -10.69
CA VAL A 166 -3.78 1.59 -11.12
C VAL A 166 -4.12 0.10 -11.03
N LEU A 167 -3.25 -0.73 -10.45
CA LEU A 167 -3.42 -2.18 -10.46
C LEU A 167 -4.23 -2.70 -9.26
N GLY A 168 -4.35 -1.90 -8.21
CA GLY A 168 -4.99 -2.29 -6.96
C GLY A 168 -4.22 -3.39 -6.23
N LYS A 169 -4.85 -4.00 -5.26
CA LYS A 169 -4.29 -5.07 -4.42
C LYS A 169 -5.16 -6.32 -4.47
N VAL A 170 -4.64 -7.42 -3.94
CA VAL A 170 -5.39 -8.67 -3.82
C VAL A 170 -5.44 -9.14 -2.39
N GLY A 171 -6.56 -9.77 -2.04
CA GLY A 171 -6.70 -10.56 -0.84
C GLY A 171 -6.90 -12.03 -1.19
N ILE A 172 -6.42 -12.91 -0.35
CA ILE A 172 -6.59 -14.36 -0.50
C ILE A 172 -7.21 -14.96 0.76
N ARG A 173 -7.88 -16.10 0.58
CA ARG A 173 -8.08 -17.01 1.71
C ARG A 173 -6.74 -17.64 2.05
N PRO A 174 -6.25 -17.53 3.30
CA PRO A 174 -4.95 -18.07 3.68
C PRO A 174 -4.84 -19.56 3.32
N SER A 175 -3.80 -19.90 2.55
CA SER A 175 -3.56 -21.26 2.08
C SER A 175 -2.09 -21.47 1.75
N ARG A 176 -1.56 -22.67 2.03
CA ARG A 176 -0.19 -23.04 1.66
C ARG A 176 0.00 -23.22 0.15
N ASP A 177 -1.10 -23.39 -0.60
CA ASP A 177 -1.08 -23.56 -2.04
C ASP A 177 -1.12 -22.23 -2.80
N LEU A 178 -1.45 -21.12 -2.11
CA LEU A 178 -1.57 -19.79 -2.69
C LEU A 178 -0.37 -18.91 -2.30
N GLY A 179 0.12 -18.15 -3.26
CA GLY A 179 1.16 -17.15 -3.07
C GLY A 179 0.66 -15.75 -3.46
N LEU A 180 0.88 -14.79 -2.55
CA LEU A 180 0.66 -13.38 -2.78
C LEU A 180 1.86 -12.77 -3.51
N HIS A 181 1.59 -11.98 -4.53
CA HIS A 181 2.48 -11.00 -5.14
C HIS A 181 2.00 -9.58 -4.80
N ILE A 182 2.66 -8.56 -5.33
CA ILE A 182 2.28 -7.16 -5.03
C ILE A 182 0.85 -6.85 -5.51
N HIS A 183 0.46 -7.34 -6.69
CA HIS A 183 -0.82 -6.99 -7.32
C HIS A 183 -1.64 -8.21 -7.80
N HIS A 184 -1.21 -9.40 -7.54
CA HIS A 184 -1.92 -10.62 -7.96
C HIS A 184 -1.59 -11.80 -7.04
N ALA A 185 -2.38 -12.86 -7.15
CA ALA A 185 -2.13 -14.14 -6.49
C ALA A 185 -1.87 -15.24 -7.52
N ARG A 186 -1.11 -16.25 -7.13
CA ARG A 186 -0.82 -17.46 -7.91
C ARG A 186 -0.86 -18.69 -7.02
N ARG A 187 -1.08 -19.87 -7.60
CA ARG A 187 -0.75 -21.11 -6.90
C ARG A 187 0.76 -21.27 -6.86
N PHE A 188 1.30 -21.79 -5.75
CA PHE A 188 2.72 -22.09 -5.68
C PHE A 188 3.09 -23.11 -6.76
N GLY A 189 4.16 -22.80 -7.50
CA GLY A 189 4.62 -23.62 -8.62
C GLY A 189 3.91 -23.41 -9.96
N ALA A 190 2.82 -22.62 -10.00
CA ALA A 190 2.14 -22.24 -11.23
C ALA A 190 2.68 -20.91 -11.80
N GLU A 191 2.63 -20.77 -13.12
CA GLU A 191 3.00 -19.53 -13.81
C GLU A 191 1.80 -18.60 -14.01
N GLU A 192 0.59 -19.14 -14.02
CA GLU A 192 -0.63 -18.39 -14.28
C GLU A 192 -1.11 -17.66 -13.03
N THR A 193 -1.57 -16.43 -13.23
CA THR A 193 -2.27 -15.68 -12.18
C THR A 193 -3.65 -16.27 -11.96
N MET A 194 -4.09 -16.28 -10.71
CA MET A 194 -5.45 -16.69 -10.38
C MET A 194 -6.45 -15.61 -10.82
N GLU A 195 -7.63 -16.07 -11.21
CA GLU A 195 -8.78 -15.21 -11.40
C GLU A 195 -9.19 -14.60 -10.05
N ASP A 196 -9.52 -13.31 -10.06
CA ASP A 196 -9.92 -12.58 -8.86
C ASP A 196 -11.39 -12.17 -8.93
N PHE A 197 -12.10 -12.33 -7.84
CA PHE A 197 -13.45 -11.80 -7.66
C PHE A 197 -13.39 -10.28 -7.48
N ARG A 198 -14.28 -9.54 -8.15
CA ARG A 198 -14.38 -8.07 -8.11
C ARG A 198 -15.79 -7.64 -7.77
N ALA A 199 -15.91 -6.57 -7.00
CA ALA A 199 -17.18 -5.97 -6.67
C ALA A 199 -17.00 -4.48 -6.35
N GLU A 200 -18.08 -3.70 -6.51
CA GLU A 200 -18.14 -2.24 -6.25
C GLU A 200 -17.89 -1.84 -4.80
N TRP A 201 -17.78 -2.78 -3.89
CA TRP A 201 -17.53 -2.58 -2.47
C TRP A 201 -16.16 -3.12 -2.03
N LEU A 202 -15.27 -3.41 -2.97
CA LEU A 202 -13.89 -3.89 -2.76
C LEU A 202 -12.90 -2.88 -3.33
N HIS A 203 -12.44 -1.97 -2.50
CA HIS A 203 -11.47 -0.96 -2.89
C HIS A 203 -10.28 -0.90 -1.92
N ILE A 204 -9.23 -0.27 -2.39
CA ILE A 204 -8.07 0.18 -1.62
C ILE A 204 -7.86 1.66 -1.89
N VAL A 205 -7.74 2.47 -0.85
CA VAL A 205 -7.43 3.90 -0.98
C VAL A 205 -5.95 4.11 -0.78
N HIS A 206 -5.27 4.69 -1.74
CA HIS A 206 -3.85 4.97 -1.71
C HIS A 206 -3.59 6.44 -1.37
N HIS A 207 -2.76 6.71 -0.37
CA HIS A 207 -2.32 8.04 0.03
C HIS A 207 -0.93 8.32 -0.55
N GLU A 208 -0.84 8.60 -1.87
CA GLU A 208 0.47 8.71 -2.55
C GLU A 208 1.29 9.92 -2.05
N SER A 209 0.76 11.12 -2.11
CA SER A 209 1.43 12.37 -1.72
C SER A 209 0.37 13.42 -1.40
N VAL A 210 -0.46 13.13 -0.41
CA VAL A 210 -1.66 13.92 -0.08
C VAL A 210 -1.34 15.38 0.21
N THR A 211 -0.18 15.63 0.86
CA THR A 211 0.29 16.99 1.19
C THR A 211 1.71 17.23 0.70
N LEU A 212 2.10 18.51 0.59
CA LEU A 212 3.48 18.90 0.31
C LEU A 212 4.47 18.27 1.31
N GLN A 213 4.11 18.18 2.58
CA GLN A 213 4.98 17.61 3.62
C GLN A 213 5.26 16.13 3.34
N GLU A 214 4.22 15.37 3.01
CA GLU A 214 4.37 13.95 2.68
C GLU A 214 5.10 13.74 1.37
N PHE A 215 4.86 14.58 0.35
CA PHE A 215 5.63 14.58 -0.89
C PHE A 215 7.12 14.73 -0.61
N VAL A 216 7.53 15.74 0.15
CA VAL A 216 8.94 15.97 0.47
C VAL A 216 9.52 14.78 1.22
N ARG A 217 8.87 14.32 2.27
CA ARG A 217 9.29 13.18 3.09
C ARG A 217 9.47 11.90 2.25
N LYS A 218 8.49 11.58 1.41
CA LYS A 218 8.52 10.39 0.55
C LYS A 218 9.70 10.43 -0.43
N TRP A 219 9.95 11.60 -1.04
CA TRP A 219 11.06 11.75 -1.97
C TRP A 219 12.43 11.75 -1.28
N GLU A 220 12.55 12.31 -0.07
CA GLU A 220 13.76 12.19 0.74
C GLU A 220 14.05 10.72 1.08
N ALA A 221 13.05 9.96 1.50
CA ALA A 221 13.17 8.53 1.76
C ALA A 221 13.60 7.74 0.51
N HIS A 222 13.01 8.02 -0.66
CA HIS A 222 13.38 7.41 -1.93
C HIS A 222 14.83 7.73 -2.34
N LEU A 223 15.29 8.96 -2.14
CA LEU A 223 16.66 9.35 -2.44
C LEU A 223 17.66 8.71 -1.47
N GLY A 224 17.28 8.54 -0.21
CA GLY A 224 18.08 7.85 0.82
C GLY A 224 18.19 6.34 0.61
N ALA A 225 17.23 5.71 -0.09
CA ALA A 225 17.22 4.27 -0.36
C ALA A 225 18.27 3.81 -1.41
N GLY A 226 19.04 4.76 -1.99
CA GLY A 226 20.14 4.49 -2.91
C GLY A 226 19.72 4.27 -4.38
N PRO A 227 20.68 3.94 -5.27
CA PRO A 227 20.45 3.89 -6.70
C PRO A 227 19.67 2.68 -7.20
N ALA A 228 19.40 1.70 -6.34
CA ALA A 228 18.71 0.47 -6.72
C ALA A 228 17.21 0.67 -7.04
N THR A 229 16.60 1.75 -6.53
CA THR A 229 15.20 2.08 -6.82
C THR A 229 15.10 2.73 -8.18
N LYS A 230 14.58 2.01 -9.17
CA LYS A 230 14.33 2.51 -10.53
C LYS A 230 12.88 2.99 -10.63
N PHE A 231 12.69 4.26 -10.98
CA PHE A 231 11.39 4.80 -11.37
C PHE A 231 11.28 4.85 -12.89
N ARG A 232 10.05 4.80 -13.41
CA ARG A 232 9.80 4.87 -14.86
C ARG A 232 9.15 6.21 -15.22
N GLY A 233 9.45 6.70 -16.41
CA GLY A 233 8.80 7.88 -16.99
C GLY A 233 8.97 9.13 -16.15
N GLU A 234 7.87 9.83 -15.86
CA GLU A 234 7.89 11.11 -15.16
C GLU A 234 8.30 11.03 -13.69
N LYS A 235 8.03 9.93 -13.00
CA LYS A 235 8.54 9.75 -11.62
C LYS A 235 10.06 9.88 -11.58
N GLU A 236 10.77 9.44 -12.62
CA GLU A 236 12.24 9.63 -12.70
C GLU A 236 12.62 11.10 -12.93
N LEU A 237 11.83 11.86 -13.72
CA LEU A 237 12.06 13.31 -13.89
C LEU A 237 11.81 14.07 -12.57
N VAL A 238 10.73 13.77 -11.87
CA VAL A 238 10.45 14.36 -10.54
C VAL A 238 11.57 14.00 -9.56
N ARG A 239 12.01 12.76 -9.53
CA ARG A 239 13.17 12.31 -8.71
C ARG A 239 14.43 13.12 -9.02
N ALA A 240 14.76 13.26 -10.30
CA ALA A 240 15.92 14.03 -10.72
C ALA A 240 15.81 15.51 -10.32
N ALA A 241 14.62 16.10 -10.48
CA ALA A 241 14.34 17.49 -10.07
C ALA A 241 14.47 17.69 -8.56
N VAL A 242 13.83 16.83 -7.76
CA VAL A 242 13.92 16.88 -6.28
C VAL A 242 15.36 16.71 -5.82
N ARG A 243 16.10 15.74 -6.38
CA ARG A 243 17.53 15.55 -6.09
C ARG A 243 18.32 16.81 -6.43
N GLY A 244 18.05 17.42 -7.60
CA GLY A 244 18.72 18.65 -8.02
C GLY A 244 18.46 19.81 -7.06
N VAL A 245 17.23 19.95 -6.53
CA VAL A 245 16.89 20.96 -5.53
C VAL A 245 17.63 20.71 -4.22
N LEU A 246 17.60 19.46 -3.72
CA LEU A 246 18.22 19.11 -2.42
C LEU A 246 19.74 19.21 -2.45
N ALA A 247 20.36 18.89 -3.59
CA ALA A 247 21.82 18.95 -3.77
C ALA A 247 22.34 20.34 -4.22
N ASN A 248 21.48 21.34 -4.33
CA ASN A 248 21.88 22.67 -4.80
C ASN A 248 22.41 23.54 -3.65
N ASP A 249 23.71 23.72 -3.59
CA ASP A 249 24.39 24.53 -2.57
C ASP A 249 24.15 26.05 -2.69
N HIS A 250 23.58 26.50 -3.83
CA HIS A 250 23.21 27.91 -4.02
C HIS A 250 21.83 28.25 -3.43
N LEU A 251 21.05 27.25 -3.03
CA LEU A 251 19.76 27.43 -2.38
C LEU A 251 19.91 27.32 -0.86
N ASP A 252 19.39 28.32 -0.16
CA ASP A 252 19.13 28.19 1.27
C ASP A 252 17.91 27.30 1.53
N ASP A 253 17.63 26.97 2.79
CA ASP A 253 16.53 26.09 3.16
C ASP A 253 15.15 26.63 2.74
N GLU A 254 15.00 27.94 2.72
CA GLU A 254 13.76 28.57 2.24
C GLU A 254 13.63 28.47 0.73
N GLY A 255 14.72 28.68 -0.02
CA GLY A 255 14.77 28.48 -1.47
C GLY A 255 14.48 27.04 -1.87
N ARG A 256 15.06 26.06 -1.16
CA ARG A 256 14.76 24.64 -1.37
C ARG A 256 13.28 24.34 -1.14
N ARG A 257 12.71 24.80 -0.02
CA ARG A 257 11.27 24.62 0.27
C ARG A 257 10.39 25.23 -0.80
N ARG A 258 10.68 26.45 -1.27
CA ARG A 258 9.92 27.07 -2.37
C ARG A 258 9.99 26.26 -3.65
N CYS A 259 11.17 25.75 -4.03
CA CYS A 259 11.32 24.92 -5.22
C CYS A 259 10.54 23.59 -5.10
N LEU A 260 10.60 22.91 -3.96
CA LEU A 260 9.85 21.69 -3.72
C LEU A 260 8.33 21.92 -3.72
N ALA A 261 7.88 23.00 -3.12
CA ALA A 261 6.47 23.42 -3.16
C ALA A 261 6.00 23.68 -4.59
N GLU A 262 6.81 24.30 -5.43
CA GLU A 262 6.46 24.56 -6.83
C GLU A 262 6.45 23.27 -7.67
N ILE A 263 7.34 22.31 -7.38
CA ILE A 263 7.28 20.96 -8.00
C ILE A 263 5.99 20.25 -7.60
N TYR A 264 5.66 20.23 -6.31
CA TYR A 264 4.42 19.65 -5.80
C TYR A 264 3.20 20.26 -6.48
N ARG A 265 3.07 21.59 -6.44
CA ARG A 265 1.95 22.33 -7.02
C ARG A 265 1.74 22.07 -8.52
N ARG A 266 2.82 21.89 -9.28
CA ARG A 266 2.73 21.70 -10.74
C ARG A 266 2.57 20.27 -11.18
N ARG A 267 2.97 19.31 -10.35
CA ARG A 267 3.12 17.90 -10.80
C ARG A 267 2.32 16.90 -9.99
N ILE A 268 1.87 17.32 -8.81
CA ILE A 268 1.21 16.42 -7.85
C ILE A 268 -0.13 16.99 -7.40
N GLU A 269 -0.20 18.30 -7.11
CA GLU A 269 -1.40 18.92 -6.59
C GLU A 269 -2.54 18.89 -7.62
N ASP A 270 -3.68 18.33 -7.19
CA ASP A 270 -4.88 18.22 -8.01
C ASP A 270 -5.67 19.54 -7.98
N ASP A 271 -6.26 19.96 -9.11
CA ASP A 271 -7.25 21.05 -9.17
C ASP A 271 -8.61 20.56 -8.68
N VAL A 272 -8.72 20.36 -7.36
CA VAL A 272 -9.90 19.75 -6.74
C VAL A 272 -11.20 20.50 -7.07
N PRO A 273 -11.26 21.86 -7.07
CA PRO A 273 -12.47 22.58 -7.49
C PRO A 273 -12.92 22.21 -8.91
N ALA A 274 -12.01 22.19 -9.87
CA ALA A 274 -12.35 21.84 -11.25
C ALA A 274 -12.80 20.37 -11.37
N LEU A 275 -12.17 19.46 -10.63
CA LEU A 275 -12.53 18.05 -10.62
C LEU A 275 -13.89 17.78 -9.97
N LEU A 276 -14.26 18.55 -8.94
CA LEU A 276 -15.59 18.51 -8.33
C LEU A 276 -16.67 19.01 -9.27
N ASP A 277 -16.41 20.10 -9.98
CA ASP A 277 -17.34 20.64 -10.99
C ASP A 277 -17.61 19.64 -12.11
N LEU A 278 -16.64 18.79 -12.42
CA LEU A 278 -16.77 17.70 -13.41
C LEU A 278 -17.40 16.44 -12.84
N GLY A 279 -17.57 16.31 -11.53
CA GLY A 279 -18.16 15.16 -10.87
C GLY A 279 -17.29 13.88 -10.91
N VAL A 280 -15.95 14.03 -11.04
CA VAL A 280 -14.99 12.90 -11.15
C VAL A 280 -14.30 12.56 -9.84
N LEU A 281 -14.74 13.12 -8.73
CA LEU A 281 -14.28 12.82 -7.39
C LEU A 281 -15.42 12.25 -6.54
N GLU A 282 -15.06 11.40 -5.59
CA GLU A 282 -15.95 10.88 -4.55
C GLU A 282 -15.49 11.35 -3.17
N HIS A 283 -16.40 11.35 -2.20
CA HIS A 283 -15.97 11.46 -0.81
C HIS A 283 -15.25 10.20 -0.37
N ALA A 284 -14.19 10.36 0.38
CA ALA A 284 -13.50 9.25 1.02
C ALA A 284 -14.49 8.45 1.89
N PRO A 285 -14.43 7.13 1.85
CA PRO A 285 -15.29 6.31 2.67
C PRO A 285 -14.97 6.53 4.15
N THR A 286 -16.01 6.60 4.95
CA THR A 286 -15.90 6.60 6.41
C THR A 286 -16.37 5.27 6.95
N HIS A 287 -15.46 4.56 7.61
CA HIS A 287 -15.73 3.28 8.27
C HIS A 287 -15.50 3.40 9.77
N ASP A 288 -16.24 2.65 10.54
CA ASP A 288 -16.11 2.60 12.00
C ASP A 288 -16.33 1.15 12.48
N TYR A 289 -15.62 0.21 11.83
CA TYR A 289 -15.66 -1.18 12.23
C TYR A 289 -14.91 -1.40 13.55
N VAL A 290 -15.49 -2.21 14.42
CA VAL A 290 -14.80 -2.67 15.62
C VAL A 290 -14.01 -3.94 15.26
N PRO A 291 -12.70 -3.96 15.44
CA PRO A 291 -11.89 -5.11 15.10
C PRO A 291 -12.18 -6.28 16.04
N ARG A 292 -12.27 -7.50 15.48
CA ARG A 292 -12.35 -8.75 16.24
C ARG A 292 -10.95 -9.17 16.70
N SER A 293 -10.84 -9.73 17.86
CA SER A 293 -9.55 -10.24 18.37
C SER A 293 -9.41 -11.73 18.15
N PHE A 294 -8.20 -12.17 17.85
CA PHE A 294 -7.87 -13.60 17.97
C PHE A 294 -8.07 -14.07 19.41
N PRO A 295 -8.55 -15.31 19.63
CA PRO A 295 -8.49 -15.92 20.96
C PRO A 295 -7.06 -15.86 21.50
N ARG A 296 -6.87 -15.46 22.77
CA ARG A 296 -5.52 -15.26 23.37
C ARG A 296 -4.58 -16.46 23.14
N ARG A 297 -5.11 -17.70 23.26
CA ARG A 297 -4.31 -18.91 22.99
C ARG A 297 -3.85 -18.98 21.53
N ARG A 298 -4.67 -18.51 20.58
CA ARG A 298 -4.33 -18.51 19.17
C ARG A 298 -3.25 -17.47 18.88
N LEU A 299 -3.46 -16.23 19.33
CA LEU A 299 -2.48 -15.15 19.14
C LEU A 299 -1.11 -15.55 19.68
N ARG A 300 -1.05 -16.06 20.91
CA ARG A 300 0.20 -16.54 21.49
C ARG A 300 0.87 -17.63 20.65
N ARG A 301 0.12 -18.57 20.09
CA ARG A 301 0.67 -19.60 19.21
C ARG A 301 1.24 -19.01 17.92
N LEU A 302 0.59 -18.01 17.33
CA LEU A 302 1.09 -17.29 16.15
C LEU A 302 2.42 -16.57 16.48
N GLU A 303 2.47 -15.89 17.61
CA GLU A 303 3.68 -15.20 18.09
C GLU A 303 4.84 -16.18 18.37
N GLU A 304 4.55 -17.39 18.87
CA GLU A 304 5.54 -18.44 19.10
C GLU A 304 6.04 -19.09 17.79
N GLN A 305 5.20 -19.22 16.76
CA GLN A 305 5.55 -19.80 15.47
C GLN A 305 6.24 -18.83 14.50
N LEU A 306 5.96 -17.53 14.61
CA LEU A 306 6.48 -16.53 13.68
C LEU A 306 8.01 -16.47 13.65
N PRO A 307 8.76 -16.48 14.78
CA PRO A 307 10.21 -16.55 14.77
C PRO A 307 10.78 -17.76 14.01
N GLU A 308 10.16 -18.94 14.16
CA GLU A 308 10.57 -20.16 13.44
C GLU A 308 10.41 -19.98 11.91
N LEU A 309 9.33 -19.29 11.47
CA LEU A 309 9.12 -19.00 10.06
C LEU A 309 10.09 -17.95 9.51
N LEU A 310 10.59 -17.04 10.34
CA LEU A 310 11.60 -16.07 9.95
C LEU A 310 12.96 -16.73 9.67
N GLU A 311 13.27 -17.85 10.34
CA GLU A 311 14.48 -18.65 10.12
C GLU A 311 14.43 -19.52 8.85
N VAL A 312 13.23 -19.75 8.28
CA VAL A 312 13.08 -20.53 7.04
C VAL A 312 13.67 -19.75 5.86
N ASP A 313 14.35 -20.44 4.94
CA ASP A 313 14.89 -19.84 3.72
C ASP A 313 13.85 -18.94 3.04
N PRO A 314 14.09 -17.64 2.92
CA PRO A 314 13.16 -16.71 2.31
C PRO A 314 12.70 -17.12 0.89
N ASN A 315 13.53 -17.83 0.13
CA ASN A 315 13.18 -18.30 -1.21
C ASN A 315 12.04 -19.34 -1.18
N PHE A 316 11.81 -20.03 -0.06
CA PHE A 316 10.66 -20.91 0.12
C PHE A 316 9.32 -20.15 -0.02
N PHE A 317 9.28 -18.90 0.43
CA PHE A 317 8.09 -18.04 0.39
C PHE A 317 7.98 -17.19 -0.88
N ARG A 318 8.88 -17.41 -1.85
CA ARG A 318 8.91 -16.66 -3.11
C ARG A 318 8.18 -17.44 -4.19
N PRO A 319 6.95 -17.04 -4.59
CA PRO A 319 6.30 -17.63 -5.75
C PRO A 319 7.16 -17.42 -7.00
N ARG A 320 7.16 -18.38 -7.93
CA ARG A 320 7.91 -18.25 -9.19
C ARG A 320 7.45 -16.99 -9.94
N GLN A 321 8.39 -16.16 -10.36
CA GLN A 321 8.12 -15.00 -11.22
C GLN A 321 8.24 -15.43 -12.67
N ARG A 322 7.36 -14.94 -13.54
CA ARG A 322 7.63 -14.96 -14.99
C ARG A 322 8.75 -13.97 -15.29
N GLU A 323 9.64 -14.30 -16.24
CA GLU A 323 10.65 -13.36 -16.75
C GLU A 323 10.02 -12.08 -17.34
N SER A 324 8.71 -12.11 -17.65
CA SER A 324 7.94 -11.01 -18.25
C SER A 324 7.04 -10.25 -17.26
N ASP A 325 7.04 -10.56 -15.96
CA ASP A 325 6.23 -9.80 -15.01
C ASP A 325 6.70 -8.34 -15.01
N PRO A 326 5.80 -7.36 -15.25
CA PRO A 326 6.19 -5.97 -15.21
C PRO A 326 6.70 -5.66 -13.80
N VAL A 327 7.92 -5.19 -13.73
CA VAL A 327 8.45 -4.60 -12.50
C VAL A 327 7.59 -3.36 -12.24
N SER A 328 6.76 -3.39 -11.21
CA SER A 328 5.90 -2.30 -10.75
C SER A 328 6.71 -1.03 -10.43
#